data_f3408eb31035743789567a0826ea959c
#
_entry.id   f3408eb31035743789567a0826ea959c
#
_cell.length_a   1.000
_cell.length_b   1.000
_cell.length_c   1.000
_cell.angle_alpha   90.00
_cell.angle_beta   90.00
_cell.angle_gamma   90.00
#
_symmetry.space_group_name_H-M   'P 1'
#
loop_
_entity.id
_entity.type
_entity.pdbx_description
1 polymer ?
#
loop_
_entity_poly.entity_id
_entity_poly.type
_entity_poly.pdbx_seq_one_letter_code
_entity_poly.pdbx_strand_id
1 'polypeptide(L)'
;MSFNTIIDWNSCTAEQQRQLLMRPAISASESITRTVNDILDNVKARGDEALREYSAKFDKTTVTALKVSAEEIAAASERLSDELKQAMAVAVKNIETFHTAQKLPPVDVETQPGVRCQQVTRPVASVGLYIPGGSAPLFSTVLMLATPARIAGCKKVVLCSPPPIADEILYAAQLCGVQDVFNVGGAQAIAALAFGTESVPKVDKIFGPGNAFVTEAKRQVSQRLDG
;
A
#
# COMPACT_ATOMS: atom_id res chain seq x y z
N MET A 1 -13.04 -20.44 -9.03
CA MET A 1 -12.33 -21.48 -9.78
C MET A 1 -12.39 -22.78 -8.97
N SER A 2 -12.84 -23.86 -9.59
CA SER A 2 -12.78 -25.17 -8.95
C SER A 2 -11.37 -25.72 -9.08
N PHE A 3 -10.72 -26.01 -7.97
CA PHE A 3 -9.39 -26.63 -7.93
C PHE A 3 -9.43 -28.14 -8.17
N ASN A 4 -10.54 -28.66 -8.70
CA ASN A 4 -10.79 -30.08 -8.85
C ASN A 4 -10.26 -30.67 -10.16
N THR A 5 -9.63 -29.87 -11.02
CA THR A 5 -9.10 -30.35 -12.30
C THR A 5 -7.59 -30.53 -12.18
N ILE A 6 -7.18 -31.80 -12.24
CA ILE A 6 -5.76 -32.16 -12.37
C ILE A 6 -5.43 -32.20 -13.85
N ILE A 7 -4.42 -31.45 -14.28
CA ILE A 7 -3.96 -31.43 -15.67
C ILE A 7 -2.65 -32.21 -15.76
N ASP A 8 -2.64 -33.24 -16.57
CA ASP A 8 -1.41 -33.97 -16.90
C ASP A 8 -0.67 -33.21 -18.00
N TRP A 9 0.45 -32.60 -17.64
CA TRP A 9 1.30 -31.82 -18.52
C TRP A 9 1.73 -32.60 -19.77
N ASN A 10 2.10 -33.86 -19.60
CA ASN A 10 2.62 -34.70 -20.69
C ASN A 10 1.55 -35.09 -21.72
N SER A 11 0.27 -35.03 -21.32
CA SER A 11 -0.85 -35.29 -22.24
C SER A 11 -1.33 -34.02 -22.96
N CYS A 12 -0.79 -32.85 -22.61
CA CYS A 12 -1.13 -31.60 -23.25
C CYS A 12 -0.39 -31.39 -24.58
N THR A 13 -1.07 -30.78 -25.55
CA THR A 13 -0.41 -30.28 -26.75
C THR A 13 0.50 -29.09 -26.43
N ALA A 14 1.44 -28.76 -27.31
CA ALA A 14 2.32 -27.61 -27.15
C ALA A 14 1.55 -26.28 -26.97
N GLU A 15 0.40 -26.15 -27.66
CA GLU A 15 -0.47 -24.98 -27.52
C GLU A 15 -1.14 -24.93 -26.14
N GLN A 16 -1.67 -26.06 -25.67
CA GLN A 16 -2.24 -26.15 -24.31
C GLN A 16 -1.21 -25.85 -23.24
N GLN A 17 0.02 -26.36 -23.38
CA GLN A 17 1.12 -26.06 -22.46
C GLN A 17 1.43 -24.58 -22.42
N ARG A 18 1.48 -23.91 -23.58
CA ARG A 18 1.68 -22.44 -23.63
C ARG A 18 0.55 -21.70 -22.93
N GLN A 19 -0.72 -22.08 -23.18
CA GLN A 19 -1.87 -21.47 -22.54
C GLN A 19 -1.86 -21.62 -21.00
N LEU A 20 -1.45 -22.78 -20.50
CA LEU A 20 -1.34 -23.05 -19.07
C LEU A 20 -0.24 -22.20 -18.39
N LEU A 21 0.82 -21.87 -19.09
CA LEU A 21 1.93 -21.05 -18.59
C LEU A 21 1.70 -19.54 -18.75
N MET A 22 0.71 -19.15 -19.56
CA MET A 22 0.36 -17.75 -19.69
C MET A 22 -0.19 -17.24 -18.35
N ARG A 23 0.34 -16.12 -17.88
CA ARG A 23 -0.30 -15.42 -16.78
C ARG A 23 -1.72 -15.03 -17.22
N PRO A 24 -2.74 -15.31 -16.40
CA PRO A 24 -4.05 -14.73 -16.65
C PRO A 24 -3.81 -13.24 -16.88
N ALA A 25 -4.20 -12.75 -18.04
CA ALA A 25 -4.18 -11.33 -18.27
C ALA A 25 -5.03 -10.71 -17.16
N ILE A 26 -4.38 -10.05 -16.20
CA ILE A 26 -5.02 -9.03 -15.40
C ILE A 26 -5.19 -7.86 -16.37
N SER A 27 -5.83 -8.15 -17.49
CA SER A 27 -6.33 -7.11 -18.36
C SER A 27 -7.38 -6.44 -17.51
N ALA A 28 -7.13 -5.19 -17.17
CA ALA A 28 -8.21 -4.35 -16.75
C ALA A 28 -9.33 -4.60 -17.74
N SER A 29 -10.34 -5.34 -17.31
CA SER A 29 -11.53 -5.45 -18.13
C SER A 29 -11.97 -4.01 -18.35
N GLU A 30 -12.49 -3.69 -19.51
CA GLU A 30 -13.01 -2.35 -19.82
C GLU A 30 -13.96 -1.85 -18.71
N SER A 31 -14.65 -2.78 -18.06
CA SER A 31 -15.51 -2.57 -16.91
C SER A 31 -14.73 -2.07 -15.68
N ILE A 32 -13.59 -2.67 -15.34
CA ILE A 32 -12.76 -2.24 -14.20
C ILE A 32 -12.15 -0.87 -14.48
N THR A 33 -11.63 -0.63 -15.69
CA THR A 33 -11.07 0.65 -16.09
C THR A 33 -12.09 1.78 -15.94
N ARG A 34 -13.32 1.55 -16.37
CA ARG A 34 -14.40 2.53 -16.29
C ARG A 34 -14.84 2.78 -14.86
N THR A 35 -15.03 1.72 -14.08
CA THR A 35 -15.41 1.82 -12.65
C THR A 35 -14.35 2.58 -11.87
N VAL A 36 -13.09 2.29 -12.08
CA VAL A 36 -11.98 2.97 -11.38
C VAL A 36 -11.91 4.44 -11.81
N ASN A 37 -12.07 4.73 -13.09
CA ASN A 37 -12.11 6.11 -13.57
C ASN A 37 -13.18 6.93 -12.84
N ASP A 38 -14.39 6.38 -12.72
CA ASP A 38 -15.51 7.05 -12.02
C ASP A 38 -15.19 7.26 -10.54
N ILE A 39 -14.55 6.29 -9.89
CA ILE A 39 -14.13 6.42 -8.49
C ILE A 39 -13.11 7.55 -8.33
N LEU A 40 -12.10 7.58 -9.19
CA LEU A 40 -11.06 8.62 -9.15
C LEU A 40 -11.66 10.02 -9.34
N ASP A 41 -12.54 10.18 -10.32
CA ASP A 41 -13.20 11.46 -10.60
C ASP A 41 -14.09 11.90 -9.43
N ASN A 42 -14.83 10.98 -8.83
CA ASN A 42 -15.72 11.27 -7.71
C ASN A 42 -14.93 11.68 -6.45
N VAL A 43 -13.85 10.96 -6.13
CA VAL A 43 -13.00 11.32 -4.98
C VAL A 43 -12.32 12.68 -5.21
N LYS A 44 -11.84 12.93 -6.42
CA LYS A 44 -11.24 14.23 -6.77
C LYS A 44 -12.24 15.38 -6.62
N ALA A 45 -13.50 15.16 -6.97
CA ALA A 45 -14.54 16.17 -6.92
C ALA A 45 -15.15 16.37 -5.52
N ARG A 46 -15.33 15.29 -4.75
CA ARG A 46 -16.14 15.31 -3.51
C ARG A 46 -15.34 14.94 -2.25
N GLY A 47 -14.09 14.54 -2.37
CA GLY A 47 -13.20 14.30 -1.24
C GLY A 47 -13.72 13.29 -0.22
N ASP A 48 -13.70 13.65 1.04
CA ASP A 48 -14.08 12.79 2.18
C ASP A 48 -15.49 12.23 2.07
N GLU A 49 -16.44 13.00 1.52
CA GLU A 49 -17.81 12.53 1.33
C GLU A 49 -17.86 11.30 0.41
N ALA A 50 -17.14 11.34 -0.70
CA ALA A 50 -17.03 10.20 -1.61
C ALA A 50 -16.40 8.99 -0.92
N LEU A 51 -15.37 9.20 -0.09
CA LEU A 51 -14.72 8.12 0.65
C LEU A 51 -15.67 7.42 1.62
N ARG A 52 -16.50 8.19 2.33
CA ARG A 52 -17.52 7.64 3.24
C ARG A 52 -18.59 6.84 2.51
N GLU A 53 -19.05 7.33 1.38
CA GLU A 53 -20.02 6.61 0.54
C GLU A 53 -19.46 5.29 0.03
N TYR A 54 -18.21 5.26 -0.44
CA TYR A 54 -17.57 4.04 -0.91
C TYR A 54 -17.31 3.04 0.22
N SER A 55 -16.95 3.50 1.41
CA SER A 55 -16.81 2.63 2.58
C SER A 55 -18.14 1.96 2.93
N ALA A 56 -19.24 2.70 2.90
CA ALA A 56 -20.58 2.13 3.12
C ALA A 56 -20.96 1.13 2.02
N LYS A 57 -20.65 1.44 0.78
CA LYS A 57 -21.02 0.62 -0.39
C LYS A 57 -20.18 -0.65 -0.50
N PHE A 58 -18.87 -0.53 -0.40
CA PHE A 58 -17.93 -1.63 -0.67
C PHE A 58 -17.51 -2.37 0.59
N ASP A 59 -17.24 -1.66 1.68
CA ASP A 59 -16.76 -2.26 2.93
C ASP A 59 -17.88 -2.54 3.92
N LYS A 60 -19.13 -2.15 3.58
CA LYS A 60 -20.31 -2.30 4.44
C LYS A 60 -20.11 -1.68 5.83
N THR A 61 -19.30 -0.65 5.90
CA THR A 61 -18.93 0.02 7.15
C THR A 61 -19.25 1.51 7.06
N THR A 62 -19.94 2.01 8.07
CA THR A 62 -20.18 3.44 8.23
C THR A 62 -18.98 4.08 8.92
N VAL A 63 -18.27 4.94 8.21
CA VAL A 63 -17.10 5.65 8.72
C VAL A 63 -17.46 7.10 9.00
N THR A 64 -17.39 7.51 10.26
CA THR A 64 -17.61 8.91 10.66
C THR A 64 -16.31 9.69 10.55
N ALA A 65 -15.28 9.28 11.29
CA ALA A 65 -13.93 9.82 11.20
C ALA A 65 -13.07 8.91 10.30
N LEU A 66 -12.51 9.48 9.25
CA LEU A 66 -11.61 8.74 8.33
C LEU A 66 -10.27 8.46 8.99
N LYS A 67 -9.73 9.40 9.76
CA LYS A 67 -8.49 9.19 10.51
C LYS A 67 -8.75 8.37 11.77
N VAL A 68 -7.93 7.33 11.97
CA VAL A 68 -7.90 6.55 13.21
C VAL A 68 -7.23 7.38 14.29
N SER A 69 -7.86 7.50 15.46
CA SER A 69 -7.31 8.27 16.56
C SER A 69 -6.12 7.57 17.24
N ALA A 70 -5.26 8.34 17.90
CA ALA A 70 -4.17 7.80 18.69
C ALA A 70 -4.68 6.87 19.80
N GLU A 71 -5.83 7.18 20.39
CA GLU A 71 -6.49 6.38 21.41
C GLU A 71 -6.96 5.04 20.88
N GLU A 72 -7.51 4.99 19.67
CA GLU A 72 -7.91 3.73 19.02
C GLU A 72 -6.71 2.85 18.72
N ILE A 73 -5.60 3.43 18.25
CA ILE A 73 -4.35 2.71 17.99
C ILE A 73 -3.79 2.14 19.29
N ALA A 74 -3.76 2.93 20.36
CA ALA A 74 -3.30 2.48 21.67
C ALA A 74 -4.19 1.35 22.23
N ALA A 75 -5.51 1.47 22.11
CA ALA A 75 -6.46 0.45 22.55
C ALA A 75 -6.27 -0.89 21.80
N ALA A 76 -5.96 -0.83 20.50
CA ALA A 76 -5.68 -2.02 19.70
C ALA A 76 -4.46 -2.80 20.25
N SER A 77 -3.42 -2.10 20.68
CA SER A 77 -2.25 -2.71 21.30
C SER A 77 -2.61 -3.54 22.54
N GLU A 78 -3.52 -3.08 23.36
CA GLU A 78 -3.91 -3.78 24.59
C GLU A 78 -4.70 -5.07 24.34
N ARG A 79 -5.30 -5.21 23.16
CA ARG A 79 -6.06 -6.41 22.77
C ARG A 79 -5.22 -7.54 22.19
N LEU A 80 -3.93 -7.29 21.94
CA LEU A 80 -3.02 -8.26 21.34
C LEU A 80 -2.19 -8.98 22.41
N SER A 81 -1.85 -10.25 22.15
CA SER A 81 -1.01 -11.04 23.03
C SER A 81 0.45 -10.55 23.03
N ASP A 82 1.14 -10.75 24.14
CA ASP A 82 2.57 -10.46 24.25
C ASP A 82 3.39 -11.33 23.29
N GLU A 83 2.98 -12.57 23.08
CA GLU A 83 3.62 -13.49 22.12
C GLU A 83 3.62 -12.91 20.69
N LEU A 84 2.47 -12.40 20.22
CA LEU A 84 2.38 -11.76 18.90
C LEU A 84 3.25 -10.52 18.83
N LYS A 85 3.22 -9.67 19.85
CA LYS A 85 4.05 -8.46 19.91
C LYS A 85 5.55 -8.77 19.85
N GLN A 86 5.99 -9.81 20.53
CA GLN A 86 7.37 -10.27 20.47
C GLN A 86 7.75 -10.80 19.09
N ALA A 87 6.86 -11.56 18.45
CA ALA A 87 7.06 -12.05 17.09
C ALA A 87 7.19 -10.88 16.10
N MET A 88 6.34 -9.86 16.21
CA MET A 88 6.43 -8.65 15.40
C MET A 88 7.75 -7.90 15.63
N ALA A 89 8.22 -7.81 16.86
CA ALA A 89 9.49 -7.17 17.17
C ALA A 89 10.67 -7.86 16.48
N VAL A 90 10.68 -9.19 16.48
CA VAL A 90 11.68 -9.98 15.75
C VAL A 90 11.60 -9.73 14.24
N ALA A 91 10.41 -9.71 13.69
CA ALA A 91 10.19 -9.43 12.26
C ALA A 91 10.70 -8.04 11.86
N VAL A 92 10.38 -7.02 12.64
CA VAL A 92 10.86 -5.63 12.40
C VAL A 92 12.39 -5.59 12.40
N LYS A 93 13.03 -6.23 13.38
CA LYS A 93 14.49 -6.26 13.45
C LYS A 93 15.12 -6.90 12.22
N ASN A 94 14.56 -8.00 11.74
CA ASN A 94 15.05 -8.68 10.55
C ASN A 94 14.89 -7.79 9.30
N ILE A 95 13.73 -7.17 9.12
CA ILE A 95 13.44 -6.27 8.01
C ILE A 95 14.36 -5.05 8.07
N GLU A 96 14.53 -4.46 9.24
CA GLU A 96 15.42 -3.31 9.45
C GLU A 96 16.86 -3.62 9.10
N THR A 97 17.37 -4.77 9.56
CA THR A 97 18.75 -5.22 9.27
C THR A 97 18.97 -5.34 7.77
N PHE A 98 18.06 -6.00 7.08
CA PHE A 98 18.19 -6.21 5.63
C PHE A 98 18.11 -4.89 4.84
N HIS A 99 17.10 -4.07 5.09
CA HIS A 99 16.91 -2.82 4.35
C HIS A 99 17.97 -1.75 4.69
N THR A 100 18.51 -1.75 5.89
CA THR A 100 19.64 -0.88 6.22
C THR A 100 20.87 -1.24 5.37
N ALA A 101 21.14 -2.52 5.18
CA ALA A 101 22.23 -2.99 4.34
C ALA A 101 22.05 -2.68 2.84
N GLN A 102 20.82 -2.45 2.39
CA GLN A 102 20.51 -2.10 0.99
C GLN A 102 20.80 -0.63 0.64
N LYS A 103 21.05 0.23 1.61
CA LYS A 103 21.34 1.64 1.32
C LYS A 103 22.62 1.75 0.48
N LEU A 104 22.50 2.41 -0.66
CA LEU A 104 23.64 2.65 -1.53
C LEU A 104 24.58 3.66 -0.88
N PRO A 105 25.89 3.41 -0.86
CA PRO A 105 26.85 4.40 -0.43
C PRO A 105 26.85 5.59 -1.40
N PRO A 106 27.09 6.82 -0.90
CA PRO A 106 27.21 7.98 -1.78
C PRO A 106 28.43 7.82 -2.68
N VAL A 107 28.35 8.31 -3.92
CA VAL A 107 29.48 8.40 -4.84
C VAL A 107 29.90 9.86 -4.95
N ASP A 108 31.16 10.13 -4.76
CA ASP A 108 31.75 11.47 -4.83
C ASP A 108 33.17 11.35 -5.33
N VAL A 109 33.39 11.66 -6.61
CA VAL A 109 34.66 11.41 -7.33
C VAL A 109 35.06 12.66 -8.11
N GLU A 110 36.27 13.07 -7.95
CA GLU A 110 36.92 14.04 -8.85
C GLU A 110 37.49 13.26 -10.05
N THR A 111 36.90 13.40 -11.23
CA THR A 111 37.24 12.65 -12.43
C THR A 111 38.43 13.25 -13.16
N GLN A 112 38.64 14.57 -13.04
CA GLN A 112 39.82 15.33 -13.47
C GLN A 112 39.88 16.60 -12.63
N PRO A 113 41.02 17.29 -12.58
CA PRO A 113 41.15 18.49 -11.75
C PRO A 113 40.03 19.53 -11.99
N GLY A 114 39.29 19.83 -10.94
CA GLY A 114 38.16 20.78 -10.97
C GLY A 114 36.82 20.21 -11.42
N VAL A 115 36.73 18.93 -11.81
CA VAL A 115 35.48 18.26 -12.19
C VAL A 115 35.09 17.22 -11.16
N ARG A 116 34.04 17.50 -10.38
CA ARG A 116 33.55 16.64 -9.32
C ARG A 116 32.19 16.04 -9.72
N CYS A 117 32.12 14.71 -9.75
CA CYS A 117 30.91 13.97 -10.05
C CYS A 117 30.35 13.31 -8.79
N GLN A 118 29.08 13.53 -8.53
CA GLN A 118 28.40 13.01 -7.33
C GLN A 118 27.14 12.25 -7.69
N GLN A 119 26.91 11.13 -7.02
CA GLN A 119 25.63 10.44 -6.96
C GLN A 119 25.07 10.62 -5.56
N VAL A 120 23.94 11.31 -5.45
CA VAL A 120 23.29 11.58 -4.17
C VAL A 120 21.93 10.89 -4.11
N THR A 121 21.59 10.37 -2.93
CA THR A 121 20.29 9.77 -2.65
C THR A 121 19.51 10.72 -1.75
N ARG A 122 18.23 10.92 -2.07
CA ARG A 122 17.30 11.69 -1.25
C ARG A 122 16.05 10.85 -1.01
N PRO A 123 15.47 10.88 0.20
CA PRO A 123 14.19 10.21 0.44
C PRO A 123 13.06 10.90 -0.33
N VAL A 124 12.06 10.12 -0.72
CA VAL A 124 10.77 10.68 -1.13
C VAL A 124 10.15 11.36 0.11
N ALA A 125 9.68 12.59 -0.03
CA ALA A 125 9.25 13.37 1.11
C ALA A 125 8.02 12.79 1.81
N SER A 126 7.02 12.35 1.03
CA SER A 126 5.79 11.77 1.54
C SER A 126 5.41 10.51 0.79
N VAL A 127 5.04 9.47 1.53
CA VAL A 127 4.64 8.17 0.96
C VAL A 127 3.31 7.71 1.55
N GLY A 128 2.48 7.13 0.68
CA GLY A 128 1.26 6.45 1.04
C GLY A 128 1.48 4.94 1.02
N LEU A 129 1.08 4.28 2.09
CA LEU A 129 1.15 2.83 2.25
C LEU A 129 -0.26 2.28 2.23
N TYR A 130 -0.56 1.44 1.24
CA TYR A 130 -1.84 0.77 1.14
C TYR A 130 -1.74 -0.65 1.67
N ILE A 131 -2.59 -0.98 2.64
CA ILE A 131 -2.67 -2.31 3.24
C ILE A 131 -4.04 -2.90 2.90
N PRO A 132 -4.11 -3.95 2.08
CA PRO A 132 -5.39 -4.54 1.73
C PRO A 132 -6.07 -5.18 2.94
N GLY A 133 -7.40 -5.18 2.91
CA GLY A 133 -8.23 -5.97 3.82
C GLY A 133 -8.31 -7.43 3.37
N GLY A 134 -9.00 -8.25 4.15
CA GLY A 134 -9.22 -9.64 3.83
C GLY A 134 -9.51 -10.49 5.06
N SER A 135 -9.56 -11.80 4.87
CA SER A 135 -9.85 -12.76 5.94
C SER A 135 -8.74 -12.89 6.99
N ALA A 136 -7.53 -12.46 6.66
CA ALA A 136 -6.39 -12.44 7.57
C ALA A 136 -5.72 -11.06 7.54
N PRO A 137 -5.38 -10.47 8.69
CA PRO A 137 -4.72 -9.17 8.75
C PRO A 137 -3.30 -9.27 8.20
N LEU A 138 -2.98 -8.39 7.23
CA LEU A 138 -1.67 -8.33 6.59
C LEU A 138 -0.72 -7.39 7.33
N PHE A 139 -0.54 -7.60 8.63
CA PHE A 139 0.35 -6.77 9.44
C PHE A 139 1.82 -6.85 8.99
N SER A 140 2.25 -7.96 8.43
CA SER A 140 3.60 -8.10 7.84
C SER A 140 3.82 -7.11 6.70
N THR A 141 2.79 -6.82 5.92
CA THR A 141 2.86 -5.81 4.85
C THR A 141 3.13 -4.41 5.43
N VAL A 142 2.52 -4.08 6.56
CA VAL A 142 2.83 -2.81 7.27
C VAL A 142 4.31 -2.76 7.62
N LEU A 143 4.83 -3.81 8.24
CA LEU A 143 6.25 -3.88 8.64
C LEU A 143 7.18 -3.76 7.44
N MET A 144 6.88 -4.45 6.35
CA MET A 144 7.69 -4.46 5.13
C MET A 144 7.65 -3.15 4.33
N LEU A 145 6.63 -2.32 4.52
CA LEU A 145 6.51 -1.02 3.85
C LEU A 145 6.96 0.14 4.74
N ALA A 146 6.52 0.16 5.99
CA ALA A 146 6.80 1.27 6.91
C ALA A 146 8.27 1.29 7.38
N THR A 147 8.88 0.14 7.59
CA THR A 147 10.29 0.07 8.00
C THR A 147 11.24 0.62 6.95
N PRO A 148 11.16 0.21 5.67
CA PRO A 148 11.98 0.84 4.61
C PRO A 148 11.71 2.34 4.45
N ALA A 149 10.47 2.79 4.57
CA ALA A 149 10.14 4.21 4.50
C ALA A 149 10.86 5.01 5.58
N ARG A 150 10.90 4.51 6.81
CA ARG A 150 11.63 5.11 7.93
C ARG A 150 13.14 5.11 7.67
N ILE A 151 13.71 3.99 7.25
CA ILE A 151 15.15 3.86 6.96
C ILE A 151 15.57 4.81 5.85
N ALA A 152 14.75 4.97 4.81
CA ALA A 152 15.00 5.91 3.72
C ALA A 152 14.95 7.37 4.17
N GLY A 153 14.27 7.67 5.28
CA GLY A 153 14.11 9.02 5.81
C GLY A 153 12.89 9.77 5.28
N CYS A 154 11.86 9.06 4.83
CA CYS A 154 10.59 9.67 4.43
C CYS A 154 9.99 10.45 5.61
N LYS A 155 9.71 11.74 5.42
CA LYS A 155 9.24 12.61 6.50
C LYS A 155 7.78 12.37 6.83
N LYS A 156 6.97 12.01 5.84
CA LYS A 156 5.55 11.79 5.98
C LYS A 156 5.19 10.39 5.46
N VAL A 157 4.60 9.59 6.34
CA VAL A 157 4.14 8.24 6.03
C VAL A 157 2.66 8.15 6.37
N VAL A 158 1.82 7.92 5.37
CA VAL A 158 0.37 7.83 5.47
C VAL A 158 -0.05 6.41 5.15
N LEU A 159 -0.83 5.78 6.02
CA LEU A 159 -1.31 4.42 5.83
C LEU A 159 -2.82 4.42 5.62
N CYS A 160 -3.28 3.73 4.60
CA CYS A 160 -4.70 3.48 4.33
C CYS A 160 -4.97 1.98 4.33
N SER A 161 -6.07 1.58 4.94
CA SER A 161 -6.57 0.20 4.94
C SER A 161 -8.09 0.19 5.02
N PRO A 162 -8.77 -0.80 4.41
CA PRO A 162 -10.23 -0.88 4.46
C PRO A 162 -10.75 -1.01 5.90
N PRO A 163 -11.80 -0.27 6.26
CA PRO A 163 -12.44 -0.41 7.57
C PRO A 163 -13.27 -1.71 7.67
N PRO A 164 -13.37 -2.31 8.88
CA PRO A 164 -12.64 -1.98 10.09
C PRO A 164 -11.19 -2.48 10.02
N ILE A 165 -10.26 -1.63 10.42
CA ILE A 165 -8.84 -1.99 10.42
C ILE A 165 -8.55 -2.93 11.60
N ALA A 166 -7.91 -4.06 11.32
CA ALA A 166 -7.59 -5.05 12.34
C ALA A 166 -6.59 -4.51 13.38
N ASP A 167 -6.71 -4.97 14.62
CA ASP A 167 -5.85 -4.55 15.72
C ASP A 167 -4.36 -4.79 15.42
N GLU A 168 -4.04 -5.89 14.75
CA GLU A 168 -2.68 -6.26 14.35
C GLU A 168 -2.08 -5.22 13.39
N ILE A 169 -2.88 -4.68 12.48
CA ILE A 169 -2.46 -3.63 11.53
C ILE A 169 -2.21 -2.32 12.28
N LEU A 170 -3.13 -1.93 13.17
CA LEU A 170 -2.98 -0.72 13.98
C LEU A 170 -1.74 -0.80 14.88
N TYR A 171 -1.52 -1.94 15.51
CA TYR A 171 -0.33 -2.14 16.33
C TYR A 171 0.96 -2.12 15.51
N ALA A 172 0.97 -2.75 14.34
CA ALA A 172 2.12 -2.72 13.44
C ALA A 172 2.44 -1.29 12.99
N ALA A 173 1.42 -0.47 12.70
CA ALA A 173 1.60 0.94 12.38
C ALA A 173 2.23 1.70 13.55
N GLN A 174 1.74 1.50 14.77
CA GLN A 174 2.30 2.11 15.99
C GLN A 174 3.76 1.69 16.20
N LEU A 175 4.06 0.40 16.06
CA LEU A 175 5.40 -0.16 16.22
C LEU A 175 6.40 0.46 15.24
N CYS A 176 5.95 0.78 14.02
CA CYS A 176 6.77 1.42 12.98
C CYS A 176 6.74 2.95 13.02
N GLY A 177 6.07 3.56 14.00
CA GLY A 177 5.99 5.01 14.15
C GLY A 177 5.06 5.71 13.16
N VAL A 178 4.12 4.99 12.55
CA VAL A 178 3.12 5.56 11.64
C VAL A 178 1.93 6.06 12.45
N GLN A 179 1.69 7.37 12.42
CA GLN A 179 0.61 8.03 13.16
C GLN A 179 -0.58 8.39 12.28
N ASP A 180 -0.35 8.59 10.98
CA ASP A 180 -1.38 8.97 10.02
C ASP A 180 -2.00 7.72 9.39
N VAL A 181 -3.01 7.17 10.05
CA VAL A 181 -3.73 5.96 9.65
C VAL A 181 -5.17 6.29 9.32
N PHE A 182 -5.65 5.85 8.16
CA PHE A 182 -6.97 6.17 7.64
C PHE A 182 -7.79 4.93 7.30
N ASN A 183 -9.06 4.98 7.66
CA ASN A 183 -10.08 3.96 7.35
C ASN A 183 -10.57 4.11 5.90
N VAL A 184 -9.73 3.82 4.95
CA VAL A 184 -10.06 3.91 3.52
C VAL A 184 -9.42 2.75 2.78
N GLY A 185 -10.20 2.03 2.00
CA GLY A 185 -9.75 0.91 1.19
C GLY A 185 -10.02 1.08 -0.29
N GLY A 186 -9.61 0.09 -1.09
CA GLY A 186 -9.89 0.02 -2.50
C GLY A 186 -9.28 1.12 -3.37
N ALA A 187 -9.83 1.27 -4.57
CA ALA A 187 -9.40 2.30 -5.52
C ALA A 187 -9.56 3.72 -4.97
N GLN A 188 -10.57 3.96 -4.12
CA GLN A 188 -10.79 5.25 -3.50
C GLN A 188 -9.66 5.66 -2.53
N ALA A 189 -8.99 4.71 -1.89
CA ALA A 189 -7.81 4.99 -1.07
C ALA A 189 -6.65 5.49 -1.94
N ILE A 190 -6.44 4.88 -3.09
CA ILE A 190 -5.42 5.31 -4.05
C ILE A 190 -5.73 6.72 -4.56
N ALA A 191 -7.00 7.00 -4.88
CA ALA A 191 -7.44 8.34 -5.26
C ALA A 191 -7.16 9.37 -4.16
N ALA A 192 -7.50 9.04 -2.91
CA ALA A 192 -7.29 9.93 -1.77
C ALA A 192 -5.80 10.26 -1.56
N LEU A 193 -4.93 9.25 -1.65
CA LEU A 193 -3.48 9.44 -1.54
C LEU A 193 -2.88 10.22 -2.70
N ALA A 194 -3.42 10.04 -3.91
CA ALA A 194 -2.93 10.72 -5.11
C ALA A 194 -3.37 12.19 -5.19
N PHE A 195 -4.62 12.48 -4.88
CA PHE A 195 -5.19 13.84 -5.04
C PHE A 195 -5.26 14.63 -3.74
N GLY A 196 -5.26 13.94 -2.59
CA GLY A 196 -5.59 14.53 -1.30
C GLY A 196 -7.11 14.72 -1.15
N THR A 197 -7.57 14.71 0.09
CA THR A 197 -8.93 15.09 0.49
C THR A 197 -8.85 16.00 1.72
N GLU A 198 -9.98 16.40 2.27
CA GLU A 198 -10.00 17.21 3.49
C GLU A 198 -9.27 16.53 4.65
N SER A 199 -9.40 15.20 4.78
CA SER A 199 -8.76 14.41 5.85
C SER A 199 -7.47 13.73 5.40
N VAL A 200 -7.44 13.14 4.20
CA VAL A 200 -6.31 12.35 3.72
C VAL A 200 -5.33 13.23 2.98
N PRO A 201 -4.07 13.33 3.46
CA PRO A 201 -3.07 14.14 2.77
C PRO A 201 -2.64 13.53 1.45
N LYS A 202 -2.38 14.38 0.45
CA LYS A 202 -1.72 13.99 -0.79
C LYS A 202 -0.29 13.55 -0.49
N VAL A 203 0.15 12.49 -1.15
CA VAL A 203 1.52 11.97 -1.04
C VAL A 203 2.21 11.96 -2.41
N ASP A 204 3.54 11.86 -2.38
CA ASP A 204 4.36 11.89 -3.59
C ASP A 204 4.44 10.51 -4.26
N LYS A 205 4.35 9.43 -3.48
CA LYS A 205 4.42 8.07 -4.01
C LYS A 205 3.58 7.10 -3.18
N ILE A 206 2.97 6.13 -3.86
CA ILE A 206 2.07 5.13 -3.25
C ILE A 206 2.69 3.74 -3.39
N PHE A 207 2.74 3.01 -2.28
CA PHE A 207 3.24 1.65 -2.18
C PHE A 207 2.17 0.74 -1.57
N GLY A 208 2.21 -0.52 -1.93
CA GLY A 208 1.38 -1.56 -1.33
C GLY A 208 0.77 -2.50 -2.36
N PRO A 209 0.47 -3.73 -1.97
CA PRO A 209 -0.26 -4.69 -2.80
C PRO A 209 -1.74 -4.35 -2.87
N GLY A 210 -2.44 -4.94 -3.82
CA GLY A 210 -3.88 -4.75 -3.93
C GLY A 210 -4.49 -5.65 -4.99
N ASN A 211 -5.81 -5.61 -5.10
CA ASN A 211 -6.57 -6.32 -6.12
C ASN A 211 -6.52 -5.58 -7.47
N ALA A 212 -7.27 -6.07 -8.45
CA ALA A 212 -7.32 -5.49 -9.79
C ALA A 212 -7.77 -4.01 -9.78
N PHE A 213 -8.69 -3.63 -8.89
CA PHE A 213 -9.15 -2.24 -8.76
C PHE A 213 -8.06 -1.31 -8.23
N VAL A 214 -7.33 -1.74 -7.21
CA VAL A 214 -6.20 -0.99 -6.66
C VAL A 214 -5.08 -0.86 -7.69
N THR A 215 -4.76 -1.93 -8.40
CA THR A 215 -3.75 -1.93 -9.46
C THR A 215 -4.13 -0.97 -10.59
N GLU A 216 -5.37 -1.03 -11.05
CA GLU A 216 -5.87 -0.12 -12.09
C GLU A 216 -5.88 1.34 -11.62
N ALA A 217 -6.26 1.58 -10.35
CA ALA A 217 -6.22 2.93 -9.79
C ALA A 217 -4.80 3.50 -9.79
N LYS A 218 -3.81 2.71 -9.37
CA LYS A 218 -2.39 3.11 -9.42
C LYS A 218 -1.95 3.42 -10.86
N ARG A 219 -2.35 2.60 -11.82
CA ARG A 219 -2.05 2.83 -13.23
C ARG A 219 -2.62 4.16 -13.73
N GLN A 220 -3.90 4.42 -13.43
CA GLN A 220 -4.57 5.64 -13.87
C GLN A 220 -4.01 6.90 -13.21
N VAL A 221 -3.77 6.88 -11.89
CA VAL A 221 -3.23 8.06 -11.22
C VAL A 221 -1.81 8.40 -11.68
N SER A 222 -0.99 7.42 -12.04
CA SER A 222 0.34 7.67 -12.59
C SER A 222 0.33 8.41 -13.92
N GLN A 223 -0.79 8.40 -14.63
CA GLN A 223 -0.99 9.13 -15.88
C GLN A 223 -1.65 10.51 -15.69
N ARG A 224 -2.34 10.71 -14.56
CA ARG A 224 -3.10 11.92 -14.26
C ARG A 224 -2.34 12.94 -13.41
N LEU A 225 -1.27 12.52 -12.75
CA LEU A 225 -0.44 13.43 -11.99
C LEU A 225 0.44 14.18 -12.98
N ASP A 226 0.15 15.45 -13.13
CA ASP A 226 1.06 16.39 -13.76
C ASP A 226 2.37 16.34 -13.01
N GLY A 227 3.44 15.95 -13.67
CA GLY A 227 4.71 15.54 -13.17
C GLY A 227 5.34 16.34 -12.05
#